data_647f3c91fa94280c57fba1a09c754e1a
#
_entry.id   647f3c91fa94280c57fba1a09c754e1a
#
_cell.length_a   1.000
_cell.length_b   1.000
_cell.length_c   1.000
_cell.angle_alpha   90.00
_cell.angle_beta   90.00
_cell.angle_gamma   90.00
#
_symmetry.space_group_name_H-M   'P 1'
#
loop_
_entity.id
_entity.type
_entity.pdbx_description
1 polymer ?
#
loop_
_entity_poly.entity_id
_entity_poly.type
_entity_poly.pdbx_seq_one_letter_code
_entity_poly.pdbx_strand_id
1 'polypeptide(L)'
;MTSLDKLRPAAEEGNIGKLYDVIKDDPSIFVDKDSDQFLQTPLHIAAAKGHIPFAVEVMNLKPSFAFKLNPQGWSPIHLAIQNQEKRMVLCFVNTNKELVRVKGREGMTPLHLASEIGDVELLAEFLTACPDSMKDVTV
;
A
#
# COMPACT_ATOMS: atom_id res chain seq x y z
N MET A 1 5.13 13.91 -17.17
CA MET A 1 4.01 13.36 -16.36
C MET A 1 3.69 11.94 -16.80
N THR A 2 3.67 11.00 -15.88
CA THR A 2 3.36 9.61 -16.20
C THR A 2 1.84 9.41 -16.33
N SER A 3 1.43 8.33 -17.00
CA SER A 3 0.00 8.00 -17.12
C SER A 3 -0.68 7.87 -15.77
N LEU A 4 0.03 7.31 -14.77
CA LEU A 4 -0.54 7.13 -13.44
C LEU A 4 -0.86 8.43 -12.73
N ASP A 5 -0.19 9.53 -13.09
CA ASP A 5 -0.48 10.83 -12.49
C ASP A 5 -1.90 11.30 -12.77
N LYS A 6 -2.53 10.77 -13.83
CA LYS A 6 -3.93 11.06 -14.15
C LYS A 6 -4.88 10.55 -13.07
N LEU A 7 -4.45 9.55 -12.30
CA LEU A 7 -5.24 8.95 -11.23
C LEU A 7 -5.03 9.65 -9.88
N ARG A 8 -4.04 10.55 -9.79
CA ARG A 8 -3.74 11.21 -8.52
C ARG A 8 -4.95 11.94 -7.92
N PRO A 9 -5.70 12.77 -8.66
CA PRO A 9 -6.86 13.45 -8.07
C PRO A 9 -7.91 12.47 -7.55
N ALA A 10 -8.16 11.39 -8.30
CA ALA A 10 -9.12 10.37 -7.87
C ALA A 10 -8.68 9.70 -6.56
N ALA A 11 -7.38 9.39 -6.46
CA ALA A 11 -6.83 8.75 -5.28
C ALA A 11 -6.85 9.67 -4.06
N GLU A 12 -6.55 10.94 -4.25
CA GLU A 12 -6.56 11.93 -3.16
C GLU A 12 -7.96 12.15 -2.61
N GLU A 13 -8.98 12.09 -3.47
CA GLU A 13 -10.37 12.23 -3.07
C GLU A 13 -11.00 10.92 -2.63
N GLY A 14 -10.39 9.79 -2.99
CA GLY A 14 -11.00 8.49 -2.79
C GLY A 14 -12.20 8.27 -3.71
N ASN A 15 -12.19 8.89 -4.88
CA ASN A 15 -13.32 8.91 -5.81
C ASN A 15 -13.23 7.79 -6.83
N ILE A 16 -13.99 6.71 -6.59
CA ILE A 16 -14.00 5.52 -7.47
C ILE A 16 -14.57 5.86 -8.85
N GLY A 17 -15.56 6.75 -8.93
CA GLY A 17 -16.10 7.19 -10.19
C GLY A 17 -15.06 7.80 -11.10
N LYS A 18 -14.23 8.69 -10.56
CA LYS A 18 -13.11 9.29 -11.31
C LYS A 18 -12.07 8.25 -11.72
N LEU A 19 -11.84 7.25 -10.86
CA LEU A 19 -10.93 6.15 -11.19
C LEU A 19 -11.38 5.47 -12.49
N TYR A 20 -12.64 5.09 -12.57
CA TYR A 20 -13.16 4.39 -13.75
C TYR A 20 -13.26 5.30 -14.96
N ASP A 21 -13.50 6.60 -14.76
CA ASP A 21 -13.50 7.56 -15.88
C ASP A 21 -12.12 7.61 -16.54
N VAL A 22 -11.05 7.63 -15.74
CA VAL A 22 -9.68 7.64 -16.26
C VAL A 22 -9.37 6.32 -16.96
N ILE A 23 -9.78 5.19 -16.38
CA ILE A 23 -9.56 3.86 -16.98
C ILE A 23 -10.28 3.76 -18.32
N LYS A 24 -11.50 4.32 -18.42
CA LYS A 24 -12.27 4.31 -19.64
C LYS A 24 -11.56 5.06 -20.76
N ASP A 25 -10.95 6.20 -20.42
CA ASP A 25 -10.21 7.02 -21.39
C ASP A 25 -8.84 6.43 -21.73
N ASP A 26 -8.23 5.70 -20.80
CA ASP A 26 -6.91 5.08 -20.97
C ASP A 26 -6.92 3.66 -20.40
N PRO A 27 -7.50 2.69 -21.16
CA PRO A 27 -7.62 1.30 -20.66
C PRO A 27 -6.30 0.63 -20.33
N SER A 28 -5.18 1.10 -20.88
CA SER A 28 -3.87 0.51 -20.67
C SER A 28 -3.09 1.17 -19.51
N ILE A 29 -3.76 1.99 -18.71
CA ILE A 29 -3.08 2.79 -17.68
C ILE A 29 -2.29 1.95 -16.66
N PHE A 30 -2.71 0.70 -16.42
CA PHE A 30 -2.02 -0.21 -15.50
C PHE A 30 -1.09 -1.20 -16.19
N VAL A 31 -1.03 -1.17 -17.52
CA VAL A 31 -0.18 -2.12 -18.28
C VAL A 31 1.30 -1.73 -18.12
N ASP A 32 2.14 -2.75 -17.92
CA ASP A 32 3.61 -2.62 -17.85
C ASP A 32 4.14 -1.75 -16.72
N LYS A 33 3.34 -1.49 -15.69
CA LYS A 33 3.79 -0.71 -14.53
C LYS A 33 4.68 -1.53 -13.59
N ASP A 34 4.70 -2.84 -13.74
CA ASP A 34 5.53 -3.71 -12.89
C ASP A 34 7.02 -3.60 -13.20
N SER A 35 7.39 -3.08 -14.38
CA SER A 35 8.78 -2.91 -14.76
C SER A 35 9.47 -1.77 -14.00
N ASP A 36 8.72 -0.83 -13.46
CA ASP A 36 9.29 0.29 -12.70
C ASP A 36 9.63 -0.17 -11.29
N GLN A 37 10.88 0.04 -10.87
CA GLN A 37 11.35 -0.37 -9.56
C GLN A 37 10.74 0.47 -8.44
N PHE A 38 10.69 1.78 -8.63
CA PHE A 38 10.09 2.71 -7.68
C PHE A 38 8.99 3.50 -8.38
N LEU A 39 7.79 3.45 -7.84
CA LEU A 39 6.62 4.03 -8.50
C LEU A 39 5.60 4.52 -7.48
N GLN A 40 5.24 5.79 -7.59
CA GLN A 40 4.14 6.33 -6.78
C GLN A 40 2.84 5.91 -7.45
N THR A 41 2.13 4.97 -6.84
CA THR A 41 0.87 4.45 -7.39
C THR A 41 -0.34 5.13 -6.73
N PRO A 42 -1.53 5.02 -7.34
CA PRO A 42 -2.75 5.50 -6.68
C PRO A 42 -3.00 4.79 -5.34
N LEU A 43 -2.51 3.56 -5.21
CA LEU A 43 -2.67 2.82 -3.96
C LEU A 43 -1.86 3.45 -2.82
N HIS A 44 -0.67 3.96 -3.11
CA HIS A 44 0.12 4.69 -2.12
C HIS A 44 -0.64 5.90 -1.58
N ILE A 45 -1.25 6.65 -2.47
CA ILE A 45 -1.98 7.87 -2.11
C ILE A 45 -3.22 7.52 -1.27
N ALA A 46 -4.00 6.56 -1.74
CA ALA A 46 -5.21 6.15 -1.04
C ALA A 46 -4.89 5.57 0.35
N ALA A 47 -3.80 4.81 0.45
CA ALA A 47 -3.37 4.22 1.73
C ALA A 47 -3.00 5.31 2.74
N ALA A 48 -2.24 6.32 2.31
CA ALA A 48 -1.82 7.41 3.18
C ALA A 48 -3.01 8.23 3.67
N LYS A 49 -4.06 8.33 2.86
CA LYS A 49 -5.24 9.14 3.20
C LYS A 49 -6.39 8.35 3.83
N GLY A 50 -6.25 7.03 3.91
CA GLY A 50 -7.28 6.20 4.54
C GLY A 50 -8.52 5.96 3.68
N HIS A 51 -8.41 6.10 2.37
CA HIS A 51 -9.54 5.87 1.45
C HIS A 51 -9.67 4.37 1.14
N ILE A 52 -10.28 3.63 2.07
CA ILE A 52 -10.34 2.17 2.01
C ILE A 52 -11.10 1.65 0.78
N PRO A 53 -12.31 2.12 0.46
CA PRO A 53 -13.01 1.60 -0.72
C PRO A 53 -12.22 1.80 -2.01
N PHE A 54 -11.58 2.96 -2.18
CA PHE A 54 -10.74 3.24 -3.33
C PHE A 54 -9.53 2.29 -3.38
N ALA A 55 -8.88 2.10 -2.24
CA ALA A 55 -7.72 1.21 -2.14
C ALA A 55 -8.08 -0.23 -2.51
N VAL A 56 -9.23 -0.71 -2.04
CA VAL A 56 -9.72 -2.07 -2.35
C VAL A 56 -9.93 -2.22 -3.87
N GLU A 57 -10.55 -1.21 -4.50
CA GLU A 57 -10.75 -1.24 -5.95
C GLU A 57 -9.42 -1.32 -6.70
N VAL A 58 -8.44 -0.50 -6.32
CA VAL A 58 -7.14 -0.50 -6.98
C VAL A 58 -6.42 -1.83 -6.76
N MET A 59 -6.49 -2.40 -5.55
CA MET A 59 -5.89 -3.71 -5.27
C MET A 59 -6.52 -4.82 -6.09
N ASN A 60 -7.83 -4.74 -6.37
CA ASN A 60 -8.50 -5.71 -7.21
C ASN A 60 -8.07 -5.57 -8.68
N LEU A 61 -7.86 -4.34 -9.13
CA LEU A 61 -7.45 -4.05 -10.51
C LEU A 61 -5.97 -4.33 -10.76
N LYS A 62 -5.12 -4.06 -9.78
CA LYS A 62 -3.67 -4.24 -9.91
C LYS A 62 -3.07 -4.64 -8.57
N PRO A 63 -3.18 -5.93 -8.19
CA PRO A 63 -2.68 -6.39 -6.88
C PRO A 63 -1.21 -6.11 -6.62
N SER A 64 -0.38 -6.09 -7.67
CA SER A 64 1.05 -5.88 -7.54
C SER A 64 1.41 -4.50 -6.98
N PHE A 65 0.51 -3.51 -7.09
CA PHE A 65 0.76 -2.18 -6.54
C PHE A 65 0.97 -2.21 -5.03
N ALA A 66 0.39 -3.19 -4.34
CA ALA A 66 0.55 -3.30 -2.90
C ALA A 66 1.99 -3.63 -2.49
N PHE A 67 2.78 -4.17 -3.41
CA PHE A 67 4.18 -4.51 -3.18
C PHE A 67 5.16 -3.47 -3.71
N LYS A 68 4.68 -2.46 -4.44
CA LYS A 68 5.54 -1.43 -5.01
C LYS A 68 6.03 -0.46 -3.95
N LEU A 69 7.28 -0.03 -4.09
CA LEU A 69 7.85 1.02 -3.26
C LEU A 69 7.74 2.35 -4.01
N ASN A 70 7.41 3.41 -3.29
CA ASN A 70 7.41 4.75 -3.89
C ASN A 70 8.86 5.28 -3.98
N PRO A 71 9.09 6.47 -4.57
CA PRO A 71 10.45 7.00 -4.66
C PRO A 71 11.17 7.19 -3.33
N GLN A 72 10.44 7.29 -2.22
CA GLN A 72 11.02 7.38 -0.88
C GLN A 72 11.32 6.00 -0.27
N GLY A 73 10.95 4.92 -0.97
CA GLY A 73 11.21 3.57 -0.51
C GLY A 73 10.13 2.94 0.35
N TRP A 74 8.90 3.42 0.29
CA TRP A 74 7.80 2.90 1.10
C TRP A 74 6.71 2.26 0.26
N SER A 75 6.19 1.11 0.73
CA SER A 75 5.01 0.48 0.14
C SER A 75 3.72 1.12 0.69
N PRO A 76 2.57 0.85 0.07
CA PRO A 76 1.31 1.40 0.58
C PRO A 76 1.04 1.08 2.06
N ILE A 77 1.32 -0.14 2.52
CA ILE A 77 1.07 -0.48 3.93
C ILE A 77 1.98 0.31 4.87
N HIS A 78 3.23 0.57 4.47
CA HIS A 78 4.13 1.43 5.25
C HIS A 78 3.53 2.83 5.44
N LEU A 79 3.02 3.41 4.35
CA LEU A 79 2.42 4.74 4.41
C LEU A 79 1.18 4.76 5.30
N ALA A 80 0.37 3.71 5.25
CA ALA A 80 -0.81 3.61 6.11
C ALA A 80 -0.41 3.59 7.59
N ILE A 81 0.65 2.86 7.92
CA ILE A 81 1.14 2.81 9.30
C ILE A 81 1.66 4.18 9.75
N GLN A 82 2.47 4.82 8.90
CA GLN A 82 3.05 6.14 9.21
C GLN A 82 1.98 7.21 9.42
N ASN A 83 0.86 7.10 8.71
CA ASN A 83 -0.25 8.04 8.82
C ASN A 83 -1.32 7.60 9.82
N GLN A 84 -1.06 6.53 10.57
CA GLN A 84 -1.94 6.02 11.61
C GLN A 84 -3.33 5.62 11.10
N GLU A 85 -3.38 5.12 9.86
CA GLU A 85 -4.60 4.64 9.22
C GLU A 85 -4.77 3.15 9.53
N LYS A 86 -5.10 2.82 10.77
CA LYS A 86 -5.19 1.43 11.26
C LYS A 86 -6.14 0.56 10.46
N ARG A 87 -7.32 1.07 10.12
CA ARG A 87 -8.29 0.30 9.34
C ARG A 87 -7.74 -0.08 7.99
N MET A 88 -7.00 0.84 7.38
CA MET A 88 -6.34 0.58 6.09
C MET A 88 -5.29 -0.52 6.25
N VAL A 89 -4.48 -0.43 7.31
CA VAL A 89 -3.46 -1.45 7.59
C VAL A 89 -4.09 -2.84 7.73
N LEU A 90 -5.16 -2.94 8.51
CA LEU A 90 -5.86 -4.21 8.72
C LEU A 90 -6.48 -4.72 7.42
N CYS A 91 -6.98 -3.81 6.58
CA CYS A 91 -7.51 -4.16 5.27
C CYS A 91 -6.42 -4.80 4.40
N PHE A 92 -5.22 -4.23 4.37
CA PHE A 92 -4.10 -4.81 3.63
C PHE A 92 -3.74 -6.21 4.15
N VAL A 93 -3.63 -6.35 5.46
CA VAL A 93 -3.27 -7.64 6.08
C VAL A 93 -4.31 -8.71 5.75
N ASN A 94 -5.59 -8.34 5.81
CA ASN A 94 -6.68 -9.28 5.51
C ASN A 94 -6.71 -9.65 4.02
N THR A 95 -6.27 -8.75 3.16
CA THR A 95 -6.23 -9.01 1.72
C THR A 95 -5.08 -9.94 1.36
N ASN A 96 -3.90 -9.71 1.94
CA ASN A 96 -2.73 -10.54 1.69
C ASN A 96 -1.76 -10.46 2.87
N LYS A 97 -1.63 -11.56 3.59
CA LYS A 97 -0.78 -11.65 4.79
C LYS A 97 0.69 -11.35 4.51
N GLU A 98 1.15 -11.62 3.28
CA GLU A 98 2.55 -11.38 2.91
C GLU A 98 2.91 -9.91 2.91
N LEU A 99 1.92 -9.00 2.87
CA LEU A 99 2.18 -7.57 2.94
C LEU A 99 2.83 -7.17 4.27
N VAL A 100 2.67 -7.96 5.32
CA VAL A 100 3.31 -7.74 6.62
C VAL A 100 4.84 -7.85 6.50
N ARG A 101 5.33 -8.54 5.48
CA ARG A 101 6.77 -8.81 5.32
C ARG A 101 7.44 -7.95 4.24
N VAL A 102 6.73 -7.02 3.64
CA VAL A 102 7.30 -6.17 2.59
C VAL A 102 8.41 -5.30 3.17
N LYS A 103 9.60 -5.40 2.58
CA LYS A 103 10.75 -4.61 3.01
C LYS A 103 10.76 -3.29 2.27
N GLY A 104 10.71 -2.21 3.02
CA GLY A 104 10.83 -0.87 2.50
C GLY A 104 12.26 -0.36 2.67
N ARG A 105 12.37 0.95 2.77
CA ARG A 105 13.64 1.65 2.95
C ARG A 105 14.44 1.05 4.11
N GLU A 106 15.72 0.78 3.88
CA GLU A 106 16.64 0.23 4.89
C GLU A 106 16.18 -1.13 5.43
N GLY A 107 15.40 -1.89 4.65
CA GLY A 107 14.88 -3.19 5.07
C GLY A 107 13.76 -3.12 6.09
N MET A 108 13.16 -1.95 6.29
CA MET A 108 12.08 -1.78 7.26
C MET A 108 10.82 -2.49 6.81
N THR A 109 10.32 -3.39 7.66
CA THR A 109 9.03 -4.06 7.42
C THR A 109 7.92 -3.32 8.17
N PRO A 110 6.65 -3.63 7.87
CA PRO A 110 5.55 -3.11 8.68
C PRO A 110 5.71 -3.38 10.18
N LEU A 111 6.27 -4.54 10.53
CA LEU A 111 6.51 -4.88 11.95
C LEU A 111 7.52 -3.92 12.58
N HIS A 112 8.59 -3.55 11.86
CA HIS A 112 9.56 -2.56 12.33
C HIS A 112 8.88 -1.22 12.60
N LEU A 113 8.05 -0.74 11.67
CA LEU A 113 7.37 0.54 11.83
C LEU A 113 6.40 0.55 13.00
N ALA A 114 5.61 -0.53 13.15
CA ALA A 114 4.68 -0.64 14.27
C ALA A 114 5.42 -0.67 15.59
N SER A 115 6.58 -1.32 15.63
CA SER A 115 7.44 -1.37 16.82
C SER A 115 7.98 0.01 17.17
N GLU A 116 8.47 0.77 16.18
CA GLU A 116 8.97 2.13 16.40
C GLU A 116 7.89 3.05 16.95
N ILE A 117 6.68 2.94 16.42
CA ILE A 117 5.55 3.77 16.86
C ILE A 117 5.07 3.32 18.23
N GLY A 118 5.34 2.08 18.61
CA GLY A 118 4.88 1.51 19.86
C GLY A 118 3.43 1.03 19.84
N ASP A 119 2.93 0.71 18.65
CA ASP A 119 1.54 0.24 18.49
C ASP A 119 1.44 -1.25 18.75
N VAL A 120 1.20 -1.60 20.00
CA VAL A 120 1.12 -2.98 20.48
C VAL A 120 -0.01 -3.75 19.77
N GLU A 121 -1.11 -3.07 19.50
CA GLU A 121 -2.26 -3.68 18.84
C GLU A 121 -1.91 -4.13 17.43
N LEU A 122 -1.25 -3.25 16.64
CA LEU A 122 -0.80 -3.62 15.30
C LEU A 122 0.24 -4.73 15.35
N LEU A 123 1.16 -4.69 16.31
CA LEU A 123 2.15 -5.76 16.46
C LEU A 123 1.48 -7.10 16.66
N ALA A 124 0.49 -7.16 17.54
CA ALA A 124 -0.27 -8.39 17.80
C ALA A 124 -0.98 -8.89 16.54
N GLU A 125 -1.61 -7.96 15.80
CA GLU A 125 -2.30 -8.31 14.55
C GLU A 125 -1.34 -8.87 13.51
N PHE A 126 -0.17 -8.25 13.36
CA PHE A 126 0.84 -8.71 12.39
C PHE A 126 1.35 -10.09 12.74
N LEU A 127 1.66 -10.35 14.01
CA LEU A 127 2.17 -11.64 14.46
C LEU A 127 1.13 -12.74 14.36
N THR A 128 -0.15 -12.39 14.57
CA THR A 128 -1.26 -13.33 14.40
C THR A 128 -1.44 -13.69 12.92
N ALA A 129 -1.38 -12.68 12.04
CA ALA A 129 -1.58 -12.88 10.61
C ALA A 129 -0.41 -13.62 9.97
N CYS A 130 0.82 -13.30 10.37
CA CYS A 130 2.03 -13.89 9.81
C CYS A 130 3.09 -14.07 10.89
N PRO A 131 3.06 -15.19 11.65
CA PRO A 131 4.04 -15.43 12.71
C PRO A 131 5.49 -15.39 12.24
N ASP A 132 5.74 -15.76 10.98
CA ASP A 132 7.08 -15.74 10.40
C ASP A 132 7.65 -14.33 10.25
N SER A 133 6.82 -13.29 10.34
CA SER A 133 7.30 -11.91 10.24
C SER A 133 8.28 -11.55 11.37
N MET A 134 8.23 -12.28 12.48
CA MET A 134 9.20 -12.10 13.58
C MET A 134 10.63 -12.33 13.10
N LYS A 135 10.82 -13.23 12.16
CA LYS A 135 12.15 -13.55 11.62
C LYS A 135 12.76 -12.36 10.86
N ASP A 136 11.93 -11.46 10.39
CA ASP A 136 12.38 -10.30 9.60
C ASP A 136 13.01 -9.21 10.47
N VAL A 137 12.72 -9.20 11.77
CA VAL A 137 13.23 -8.19 12.70
C VAL A 137 14.37 -8.69 13.58
N THR A 138 14.61 -10.00 13.60
CA THR A 138 15.73 -10.60 14.35
C THR A 138 16.90 -10.80 13.40
N VAL A 139 17.98 -10.15 13.68
CA VAL A 139 19.19 -10.26 12.85
C VAL A 139 20.31 -10.84 13.68
#